data_de00b791488098881cb87aec4b479d4a
#
_entry.id   de00b791488098881cb87aec4b479d4a
#
_cell.length_a   1.000
_cell.length_b   1.000
_cell.length_c   1.000
_cell.angle_alpha   90.00
_cell.angle_beta   90.00
_cell.angle_gamma   90.00
#
_symmetry.space_group_name_H-M   'P 1'
#
loop_
_entity.id
_entity.type
_entity.pdbx_description
1 polymer ?
#
loop_
_entity_poly.entity_id
_entity_poly.type
_entity_poly.pdbx_seq_one_letter_code
_entity_poly.pdbx_strand_id
1 'polypeptide(L)'
;STSNDAVSFLNEKNIKSIIIDHHEINRPYPKSDVIINPKKNDGYGEYDYLCATTLTYFLLDIVNKKNNFQYELSNLLIYVLLASICDVMPMRKLNRIIAIDTLKKFNIKKNISFDILFKLNNKKEKLTIDDLGYLIGPIINSSGRLGKSTLSTELLTSDNTELIKKNSRALIELNNKRKDIEKKILDEIDFKKIEKENQNVIIYINRNIKEGLIGIIAARLKDYFGKPCIVITKSDNIYKASARSTNNYNIGNLIKVLSDKNIIEKGGGHNLAAGFTIKEENISTLDKFIQKDYFNKTSKLISSFNYDAILSSSAV
;
A
#
# COMPACT_ATOMS: atom_id res chain seq x y z
N SER A 1 -11.84 -3.13 -5.76
CA SER A 1 -13.11 -3.46 -6.44
C SER A 1 -14.34 -3.18 -5.59
N THR A 2 -14.39 -2.03 -4.92
CA THR A 2 -15.53 -1.68 -4.04
C THR A 2 -16.21 -0.37 -4.46
N SER A 3 -15.80 0.23 -5.58
CA SER A 3 -16.33 1.52 -6.07
C SER A 3 -17.66 1.34 -6.81
N ASN A 4 -18.69 0.91 -6.10
CA ASN A 4 -20.03 0.68 -6.68
C ASN A 4 -20.58 1.95 -7.33
N ASP A 5 -20.45 3.12 -6.69
CA ASP A 5 -20.96 4.39 -7.20
C ASP A 5 -20.34 4.76 -8.56
N ALA A 6 -19.00 4.60 -8.68
CA ALA A 6 -18.29 4.88 -9.93
C ALA A 6 -18.72 3.94 -11.05
N VAL A 7 -18.89 2.64 -10.76
CA VAL A 7 -19.33 1.66 -11.76
C VAL A 7 -20.81 1.91 -12.14
N SER A 8 -21.66 2.26 -11.20
CA SER A 8 -23.06 2.65 -11.48
C SER A 8 -23.12 3.85 -12.42
N PHE A 9 -22.30 4.88 -12.17
CA PHE A 9 -22.20 6.04 -13.06
C PHE A 9 -21.74 5.66 -14.47
N LEU A 10 -20.76 4.75 -14.62
CA LEU A 10 -20.33 4.26 -15.93
C LEU A 10 -21.49 3.54 -16.66
N ASN A 11 -22.23 2.70 -15.94
CA ASN A 11 -23.37 1.98 -16.48
C ASN A 11 -24.49 2.92 -16.95
N GLU A 12 -24.80 3.97 -16.19
CA GLU A 12 -25.74 5.02 -16.58
C GLU A 12 -25.33 5.73 -17.88
N LYS A 13 -24.03 5.81 -18.14
CA LYS A 13 -23.47 6.38 -19.38
C LYS A 13 -23.26 5.34 -20.49
N ASN A 14 -23.70 4.09 -20.31
CA ASN A 14 -23.48 2.97 -21.22
C ASN A 14 -21.98 2.72 -21.53
N ILE A 15 -21.10 3.01 -20.58
CA ILE A 15 -19.66 2.78 -20.71
C ILE A 15 -19.32 1.41 -20.12
N LYS A 16 -18.80 0.51 -20.95
CA LYS A 16 -18.30 -0.80 -20.51
C LYS A 16 -17.09 -0.65 -19.62
N SER A 17 -16.98 -1.50 -18.60
CA SER A 17 -15.91 -1.43 -17.62
C SER A 17 -15.28 -2.80 -17.32
N ILE A 18 -13.96 -2.81 -17.23
CA ILE A 18 -13.16 -3.95 -16.75
C ILE A 18 -12.43 -3.50 -15.49
N ILE A 19 -12.62 -4.21 -14.39
CA ILE A 19 -11.91 -3.97 -13.12
C ILE A 19 -10.80 -5.01 -12.98
N ILE A 20 -9.55 -4.53 -12.81
CA ILE A 20 -8.40 -5.37 -12.46
C ILE A 20 -7.91 -4.90 -11.10
N ASP A 21 -8.04 -5.75 -10.08
CA ASP A 21 -7.75 -5.38 -8.70
C ASP A 21 -7.27 -6.58 -7.87
N HIS A 22 -6.68 -6.32 -6.72
CA HIS A 22 -6.17 -7.32 -5.77
C HIS A 22 -6.56 -7.03 -4.31
N HIS A 23 -7.31 -5.96 -4.09
CA HIS A 23 -7.83 -5.63 -2.75
C HIS A 23 -8.92 -6.60 -2.32
N GLU A 24 -9.18 -6.65 -1.01
CA GLU A 24 -10.32 -7.42 -0.47
C GLU A 24 -11.61 -6.94 -1.14
N ILE A 25 -12.44 -7.92 -1.54
CA ILE A 25 -13.69 -7.67 -2.22
C ILE A 25 -14.82 -8.43 -1.53
N ASN A 26 -15.93 -7.73 -1.27
CA ASN A 26 -17.11 -8.31 -0.64
C ASN A 26 -18.33 -8.20 -1.56
N ARG A 27 -19.28 -9.11 -1.39
CA ARG A 27 -20.60 -9.01 -2.06
C ARG A 27 -21.44 -7.91 -1.40
N PRO A 28 -22.30 -7.20 -2.17
CA PRO A 28 -22.48 -7.32 -3.62
C PRO A 28 -21.31 -6.69 -4.39
N TYR A 29 -20.85 -7.36 -5.44
CA TYR A 29 -19.80 -6.84 -6.31
C TYR A 29 -20.31 -5.70 -7.18
N PRO A 30 -19.43 -4.74 -7.60
CA PRO A 30 -19.78 -3.75 -8.60
C PRO A 30 -20.30 -4.41 -9.88
N LYS A 31 -21.32 -3.85 -10.49
CA LYS A 31 -21.91 -4.35 -11.74
C LYS A 31 -21.09 -3.93 -12.96
N SER A 32 -19.80 -4.26 -12.98
CA SER A 32 -18.93 -4.07 -14.16
C SER A 32 -19.07 -5.27 -15.12
N ASP A 33 -18.68 -5.08 -16.39
CA ASP A 33 -18.70 -6.17 -17.39
C ASP A 33 -17.76 -7.31 -16.99
N VAL A 34 -16.60 -6.97 -16.46
CA VAL A 34 -15.60 -7.95 -16.01
C VAL A 34 -14.92 -7.49 -14.71
N ILE A 35 -14.72 -8.41 -13.78
CA ILE A 35 -13.89 -8.21 -12.57
C ILE A 35 -12.83 -9.29 -12.52
N ILE A 36 -11.56 -8.89 -12.62
CA ILE A 36 -10.40 -9.73 -12.43
C ILE A 36 -9.82 -9.40 -11.04
N ASN A 37 -10.08 -10.28 -10.07
CA ASN A 37 -9.57 -10.15 -8.71
C ASN A 37 -9.43 -11.54 -8.09
N PRO A 38 -8.19 -12.00 -7.75
CA PRO A 38 -7.95 -13.33 -7.18
C PRO A 38 -8.65 -13.58 -5.83
N LYS A 39 -9.05 -12.51 -5.13
CA LYS A 39 -9.78 -12.61 -3.86
C LYS A 39 -11.30 -12.65 -4.01
N LYS A 40 -11.78 -12.61 -5.23
CA LYS A 40 -13.18 -12.89 -5.55
C LYS A 40 -13.44 -14.39 -5.37
N ASN A 41 -14.55 -14.75 -4.73
CA ASN A 41 -14.93 -16.16 -4.46
C ASN A 41 -15.39 -16.88 -5.74
N ASP A 42 -14.48 -17.10 -6.68
CA ASP A 42 -14.71 -17.77 -7.97
C ASP A 42 -13.66 -18.86 -8.30
N GLY A 43 -12.90 -19.31 -7.29
CA GLY A 43 -11.96 -20.44 -7.43
C GLY A 43 -10.50 -20.05 -7.71
N TYR A 44 -10.19 -18.76 -7.87
CA TYR A 44 -8.82 -18.30 -8.19
C TYR A 44 -8.00 -17.80 -6.98
N GLY A 45 -8.42 -18.15 -5.77
CA GLY A 45 -7.76 -17.71 -4.52
C GLY A 45 -6.29 -18.13 -4.36
N GLU A 46 -5.81 -19.11 -5.15
CA GLU A 46 -4.39 -19.49 -5.16
C GLU A 46 -3.47 -18.37 -5.68
N TYR A 47 -4.01 -17.37 -6.38
CA TYR A 47 -3.30 -16.21 -6.92
C TYR A 47 -3.45 -14.94 -6.06
N ASP A 48 -3.94 -15.04 -4.83
CA ASP A 48 -4.20 -13.95 -3.88
C ASP A 48 -2.97 -13.08 -3.55
N TYR A 49 -1.77 -13.61 -3.84
CA TYR A 49 -0.48 -12.95 -3.65
C TYR A 49 -0.04 -12.08 -4.85
N LEU A 50 -0.83 -11.99 -5.92
CA LEU A 50 -0.52 -11.16 -7.09
C LEU A 50 -1.15 -9.77 -6.95
N CYS A 51 -0.38 -8.71 -7.25
CA CYS A 51 -0.89 -7.35 -7.31
C CYS A 51 -1.60 -7.06 -8.64
N ALA A 52 -2.38 -5.99 -8.70
CA ALA A 52 -3.11 -5.58 -9.89
C ALA A 52 -2.20 -5.37 -11.11
N THR A 53 -0.98 -4.87 -10.93
CA THR A 53 -0.01 -4.70 -12.01
C THR A 53 0.43 -6.04 -12.61
N THR A 54 0.61 -7.07 -11.77
CA THR A 54 0.90 -8.43 -12.25
C THR A 54 -0.25 -9.00 -13.07
N LEU A 55 -1.49 -8.83 -12.60
CA LEU A 55 -2.68 -9.29 -13.32
C LEU A 55 -2.85 -8.56 -14.66
N THR A 56 -2.58 -7.26 -14.69
CA THR A 56 -2.59 -6.45 -15.91
C THR A 56 -1.53 -6.93 -16.90
N TYR A 57 -0.33 -7.24 -16.41
CA TYR A 57 0.73 -7.78 -17.26
C TYR A 57 0.31 -9.10 -17.95
N PHE A 58 -0.28 -10.03 -17.20
CA PHE A 58 -0.77 -11.28 -17.78
C PHE A 58 -1.94 -11.06 -18.77
N LEU A 59 -2.84 -10.12 -18.48
CA LEU A 59 -3.88 -9.76 -19.44
C LEU A 59 -3.28 -9.22 -20.73
N LEU A 60 -2.29 -8.33 -20.64
CA LEU A 60 -1.60 -7.79 -21.82
C LEU A 60 -0.87 -8.89 -22.61
N ASP A 61 -0.24 -9.85 -21.93
CA ASP A 61 0.42 -11.01 -22.58
C ASP A 61 -0.58 -11.89 -23.33
N ILE A 62 -1.75 -12.15 -22.74
CA ILE A 62 -2.84 -12.89 -23.40
C ILE A 62 -3.37 -12.14 -24.61
N VAL A 63 -3.60 -10.83 -24.48
CA VAL A 63 -4.08 -9.99 -25.59
C VAL A 63 -3.05 -9.93 -26.72
N ASN A 64 -1.78 -9.77 -26.38
CA ASN A 64 -0.66 -9.77 -27.33
C ASN A 64 -0.62 -11.08 -28.14
N LYS A 65 -0.70 -12.22 -27.47
CA LYS A 65 -0.70 -13.55 -28.10
C LYS A 65 -1.95 -13.81 -28.95
N LYS A 66 -3.15 -13.49 -28.42
CA LYS A 66 -4.40 -13.75 -29.12
C LYS A 66 -4.57 -12.95 -30.41
N ASN A 67 -4.01 -11.74 -30.45
CA ASN A 67 -4.11 -10.87 -31.61
C ASN A 67 -2.86 -10.91 -32.49
N ASN A 68 -1.91 -11.80 -32.20
CA ASN A 68 -0.63 -11.89 -32.89
C ASN A 68 0.15 -10.56 -32.93
N PHE A 69 -0.02 -9.73 -31.92
CA PHE A 69 0.82 -8.55 -31.73
C PHE A 69 2.23 -9.02 -31.35
N GLN A 70 3.25 -8.36 -31.83
CA GLN A 70 4.64 -8.71 -31.55
C GLN A 70 5.29 -7.74 -30.56
N TYR A 71 4.53 -7.31 -29.54
CA TYR A 71 5.08 -6.42 -28.51
C TYR A 71 5.99 -7.17 -27.58
N GLU A 72 7.18 -6.60 -27.33
CA GLU A 72 8.14 -7.10 -26.34
C GLU A 72 7.72 -6.65 -24.93
N LEU A 73 7.00 -7.51 -24.22
CA LEU A 73 6.45 -7.19 -22.90
C LEU A 73 7.44 -7.44 -21.76
N SER A 74 8.56 -8.13 -22.00
CA SER A 74 9.54 -8.44 -20.93
C SER A 74 10.12 -7.19 -20.28
N ASN A 75 10.21 -6.09 -21.02
CA ASN A 75 10.65 -4.78 -20.52
C ASN A 75 9.70 -4.19 -19.46
N LEU A 76 8.45 -4.65 -19.37
CA LEU A 76 7.46 -4.21 -18.38
C LEU A 76 7.59 -4.94 -17.03
N LEU A 77 8.36 -6.06 -16.96
CA LEU A 77 8.50 -6.83 -15.74
C LEU A 77 9.10 -6.04 -14.58
N ILE A 78 9.90 -5.02 -14.87
CA ILE A 78 10.43 -4.12 -13.84
C ILE A 78 9.32 -3.35 -13.12
N TYR A 79 8.27 -2.95 -13.81
CA TYR A 79 7.12 -2.25 -13.21
C TYR A 79 6.24 -3.22 -12.41
N VAL A 80 6.14 -4.48 -12.87
CA VAL A 80 5.49 -5.57 -12.10
C VAL A 80 6.22 -5.81 -10.78
N LEU A 81 7.55 -5.90 -10.83
CA LEU A 81 8.38 -6.07 -9.63
C LEU A 81 8.28 -4.86 -8.70
N LEU A 82 8.39 -3.63 -9.24
CA LEU A 82 8.26 -2.41 -8.46
C LEU A 82 6.91 -2.35 -7.73
N ALA A 83 5.81 -2.62 -8.42
CA ALA A 83 4.48 -2.63 -7.83
C ALA A 83 4.36 -3.71 -6.74
N SER A 84 4.84 -4.93 -7.01
CA SER A 84 4.81 -6.03 -6.04
C SER A 84 5.57 -5.69 -4.76
N ILE A 85 6.71 -5.01 -4.86
CA ILE A 85 7.50 -4.56 -3.71
C ILE A 85 6.80 -3.41 -2.98
N CYS A 86 6.29 -2.41 -3.71
CA CYS A 86 5.62 -1.25 -3.11
C CYS A 86 4.32 -1.62 -2.38
N ASP A 87 3.58 -2.60 -2.88
CA ASP A 87 2.35 -3.13 -2.29
C ASP A 87 2.63 -4.22 -1.23
N VAL A 88 3.91 -4.49 -0.94
CA VAL A 88 4.35 -5.49 0.05
C VAL A 88 3.72 -6.87 -0.21
N MET A 89 3.64 -7.26 -1.48
CA MET A 89 3.07 -8.54 -1.86
C MET A 89 3.98 -9.71 -1.46
N PRO A 90 3.42 -10.86 -1.07
CA PRO A 90 4.22 -12.03 -0.70
C PRO A 90 5.18 -12.46 -1.80
N MET A 91 6.49 -12.52 -1.51
CA MET A 91 7.55 -12.92 -2.45
C MET A 91 7.63 -14.45 -2.58
N ARG A 92 6.53 -15.07 -2.98
CA ARG A 92 6.41 -16.52 -3.20
C ARG A 92 6.00 -16.82 -4.65
N LYS A 93 6.21 -18.05 -5.09
CA LYS A 93 5.77 -18.55 -6.40
C LYS A 93 6.15 -17.57 -7.55
N LEU A 94 5.17 -17.10 -8.31
CA LEU A 94 5.39 -16.21 -9.46
C LEU A 94 6.07 -14.90 -9.09
N ASN A 95 5.71 -14.26 -7.99
CA ASN A 95 6.36 -13.02 -7.56
C ASN A 95 7.87 -13.21 -7.34
N ARG A 96 8.26 -14.33 -6.71
CA ARG A 96 9.68 -14.66 -6.51
C ARG A 96 10.40 -14.93 -7.83
N ILE A 97 9.77 -15.68 -8.75
CA ILE A 97 10.34 -15.97 -10.06
C ILE A 97 10.53 -14.67 -10.86
N ILE A 98 9.51 -13.82 -10.91
CA ILE A 98 9.57 -12.51 -11.57
C ILE A 98 10.69 -11.65 -10.95
N ALA A 99 10.82 -11.63 -9.63
CA ALA A 99 11.86 -10.86 -8.96
C ALA A 99 13.28 -11.34 -9.36
N ILE A 100 13.53 -12.62 -9.29
CA ILE A 100 14.84 -13.21 -9.63
C ILE A 100 15.18 -12.96 -11.12
N ASP A 101 14.25 -13.23 -12.01
CA ASP A 101 14.47 -13.09 -13.45
C ASP A 101 14.64 -11.62 -13.85
N THR A 102 13.77 -10.75 -13.33
CA THR A 102 13.84 -9.30 -13.60
C THR A 102 15.16 -8.71 -13.11
N LEU A 103 15.56 -8.95 -11.86
CA LEU A 103 16.81 -8.41 -11.32
C LEU A 103 18.05 -8.94 -12.06
N LYS A 104 18.00 -10.18 -12.54
CA LYS A 104 19.08 -10.76 -13.33
C LYS A 104 19.24 -10.11 -14.72
N LYS A 105 18.11 -9.81 -15.38
CA LYS A 105 18.07 -9.35 -16.78
C LYS A 105 17.98 -7.84 -16.94
N PHE A 106 17.46 -7.13 -15.92
CA PHE A 106 17.21 -5.70 -16.04
C PHE A 106 18.49 -4.89 -16.18
N ASN A 107 18.57 -4.17 -17.29
CA ASN A 107 19.65 -3.22 -17.53
C ASN A 107 19.13 -1.80 -17.27
N ILE A 108 19.56 -1.22 -16.16
CA ILE A 108 19.13 0.10 -15.71
C ILE A 108 19.39 1.20 -16.75
N LYS A 109 20.48 1.09 -17.53
CA LYS A 109 20.84 2.07 -18.56
C LYS A 109 19.88 2.07 -19.75
N LYS A 110 19.11 0.97 -19.94
CA LYS A 110 18.08 0.87 -20.98
C LYS A 110 16.73 1.47 -20.55
N ASN A 111 16.56 1.80 -19.27
CA ASN A 111 15.36 2.46 -18.77
C ASN A 111 15.72 3.86 -18.27
N ILE A 112 15.34 4.87 -19.05
CA ILE A 112 15.74 6.27 -18.83
C ILE A 112 15.32 6.74 -17.44
N SER A 113 14.12 6.39 -16.97
CA SER A 113 13.59 6.83 -15.67
C SER A 113 14.39 6.27 -14.51
N PHE A 114 14.70 4.97 -14.53
CA PHE A 114 15.54 4.34 -13.51
C PHE A 114 16.98 4.84 -13.56
N ASP A 115 17.57 4.99 -14.75
CA ASP A 115 18.95 5.49 -14.91
C ASP A 115 19.10 6.90 -14.33
N ILE A 116 18.15 7.79 -14.63
CA ILE A 116 18.14 9.16 -14.09
C ILE A 116 17.96 9.16 -12.58
N LEU A 117 17.00 8.37 -12.04
CA LEU A 117 16.79 8.29 -10.59
C LEU A 117 18.03 7.77 -9.87
N PHE A 118 18.72 6.77 -10.41
CA PHE A 118 19.97 6.24 -9.85
C PHE A 118 21.08 7.30 -9.86
N LYS A 119 21.30 7.97 -10.99
CA LYS A 119 22.31 9.05 -11.11
C LYS A 119 22.06 10.17 -10.12
N LEU A 120 20.81 10.64 -9.98
CA LEU A 120 20.46 11.72 -9.07
C LEU A 120 20.59 11.34 -7.59
N ASN A 121 20.55 10.03 -7.26
CA ASN A 121 20.73 9.52 -5.90
C ASN A 121 22.15 8.95 -5.67
N ASN A 122 23.10 9.21 -6.56
CA ASN A 122 24.49 8.74 -6.49
C ASN A 122 24.63 7.21 -6.36
N LYS A 123 23.66 6.46 -6.88
CA LYS A 123 23.69 4.99 -6.94
C LYS A 123 24.45 4.56 -8.20
N LYS A 124 25.45 3.70 -8.02
CA LYS A 124 26.29 3.19 -9.13
C LYS A 124 26.17 1.67 -9.30
N GLU A 125 25.60 1.01 -8.31
CA GLU A 125 25.50 -0.44 -8.25
C GLU A 125 24.31 -0.98 -9.06
N LYS A 126 24.27 -2.30 -9.21
CA LYS A 126 23.16 -3.00 -9.83
C LYS A 126 21.89 -2.81 -9.01
N LEU A 127 20.74 -2.73 -9.68
CA LEU A 127 19.44 -2.64 -9.04
C LEU A 127 19.19 -3.83 -8.09
N THR A 128 18.73 -3.52 -6.88
CA THR A 128 18.35 -4.49 -5.84
C THR A 128 16.87 -4.34 -5.47
N ILE A 129 16.35 -5.32 -4.72
CA ILE A 129 15.00 -5.24 -4.13
C ILE A 129 14.92 -4.04 -3.17
N ASP A 130 15.95 -3.81 -2.39
CA ASP A 130 16.01 -2.69 -1.44
C ASP A 130 15.96 -1.32 -2.15
N ASP A 131 16.58 -1.20 -3.32
CA ASP A 131 16.46 0.02 -4.11
C ASP A 131 15.02 0.26 -4.57
N LEU A 132 14.27 -0.79 -4.92
CA LEU A 132 12.85 -0.66 -5.25
C LEU A 132 12.00 -0.29 -4.04
N GLY A 133 12.22 -0.95 -2.89
CA GLY A 133 11.42 -0.75 -1.68
C GLY A 133 11.73 0.53 -0.91
N TYR A 134 13.01 0.93 -0.85
CA TYR A 134 13.48 2.00 0.04
C TYR A 134 14.00 3.25 -0.67
N LEU A 135 14.22 3.20 -1.99
CA LEU A 135 14.63 4.35 -2.78
C LEU A 135 13.57 4.73 -3.81
N ILE A 136 13.36 3.88 -4.82
CA ILE A 136 12.49 4.19 -5.97
C ILE A 136 11.02 4.28 -5.54
N GLY A 137 10.51 3.29 -4.82
CA GLY A 137 9.12 3.26 -4.35
C GLY A 137 8.74 4.49 -3.52
N PRO A 138 9.49 4.86 -2.47
CA PRO A 138 9.24 6.09 -1.70
C PRO A 138 9.27 7.37 -2.52
N ILE A 139 10.17 7.50 -3.50
CA ILE A 139 10.24 8.66 -4.40
C ILE A 139 8.96 8.74 -5.24
N ILE A 140 8.57 7.66 -5.90
CA ILE A 140 7.37 7.59 -6.72
C ILE A 140 6.12 7.86 -5.89
N ASN A 141 5.99 7.22 -4.73
CA ASN A 141 4.83 7.36 -3.85
C ASN A 141 4.70 8.76 -3.21
N SER A 142 5.78 9.56 -3.18
CA SER A 142 5.77 10.89 -2.57
C SER A 142 4.80 11.86 -3.25
N SER A 143 4.60 11.74 -4.56
CA SER A 143 3.70 12.59 -5.34
C SER A 143 2.24 12.43 -4.94
N GLY A 144 1.78 11.19 -4.78
CA GLY A 144 0.42 10.88 -4.32
C GLY A 144 0.15 11.36 -2.89
N ARG A 145 1.16 11.26 -2.00
CA ARG A 145 1.04 11.69 -0.60
C ARG A 145 0.96 13.19 -0.42
N LEU A 146 1.51 13.97 -1.35
CA LEU A 146 1.55 15.44 -1.29
C LEU A 146 0.66 16.12 -2.35
N GLY A 147 -0.21 15.35 -3.05
CA GLY A 147 -1.22 15.88 -3.95
C GLY A 147 -0.73 16.23 -5.36
N LYS A 148 0.31 15.57 -5.86
CA LYS A 148 0.88 15.78 -7.21
C LYS A 148 1.04 14.45 -7.96
N SER A 149 0.02 13.60 -7.99
CA SER A 149 0.08 12.21 -8.46
C SER A 149 0.50 12.02 -9.92
N THR A 150 0.27 13.00 -10.79
CA THR A 150 0.64 12.95 -12.21
C THR A 150 2.14 12.83 -12.47
N LEU A 151 2.97 13.43 -11.62
CA LEU A 151 4.43 13.44 -11.80
C LEU A 151 5.04 12.03 -11.88
N SER A 152 4.56 11.10 -11.06
CA SER A 152 5.06 9.73 -11.05
C SER A 152 4.62 8.94 -12.28
N THR A 153 3.39 9.15 -12.74
CA THR A 153 2.90 8.53 -13.97
C THR A 153 3.70 9.03 -15.16
N GLU A 154 3.88 10.34 -15.31
CA GLU A 154 4.67 10.93 -16.38
C GLU A 154 6.13 10.47 -16.34
N LEU A 155 6.75 10.35 -15.15
CA LEU A 155 8.09 9.82 -15.00
C LEU A 155 8.23 8.40 -15.58
N LEU A 156 7.24 7.53 -15.33
CA LEU A 156 7.34 6.11 -15.70
C LEU A 156 6.87 5.82 -17.13
N THR A 157 6.09 6.72 -17.75
CA THR A 157 5.47 6.48 -19.07
C THR A 157 6.00 7.38 -20.19
N SER A 158 6.75 8.43 -19.86
CA SER A 158 7.28 9.36 -20.87
C SER A 158 8.55 8.84 -21.53
N ASP A 159 8.70 9.14 -22.82
CA ASP A 159 9.96 8.96 -23.57
C ASP A 159 10.77 10.27 -23.65
N ASN A 160 10.24 11.37 -23.14
CA ASN A 160 10.91 12.68 -23.14
C ASN A 160 11.91 12.78 -21.99
N THR A 161 13.20 12.69 -22.31
CA THR A 161 14.30 12.72 -21.34
C THR A 161 14.30 13.99 -20.46
N GLU A 162 13.99 15.15 -21.00
CA GLU A 162 13.98 16.41 -20.22
C GLU A 162 12.80 16.43 -19.23
N LEU A 163 11.63 15.95 -19.64
CA LEU A 163 10.47 15.79 -18.75
C LEU A 163 10.79 14.79 -17.63
N ILE A 164 11.40 13.65 -17.97
CA ILE A 164 11.83 12.64 -16.99
C ILE A 164 12.81 13.23 -15.98
N LYS A 165 13.83 13.97 -16.42
CA LYS A 165 14.79 14.65 -15.53
C LYS A 165 14.11 15.67 -14.61
N LYS A 166 13.21 16.48 -15.16
CA LYS A 166 12.43 17.47 -14.39
C LYS A 166 11.60 16.78 -13.30
N ASN A 167 10.83 15.76 -13.69
CA ASN A 167 9.95 15.05 -12.79
C ASN A 167 10.72 14.24 -11.73
N SER A 168 11.88 13.65 -12.10
CA SER A 168 12.77 12.97 -11.15
C SER A 168 13.25 13.90 -10.04
N ARG A 169 13.72 15.11 -10.38
CA ARG A 169 14.16 16.11 -9.40
C ARG A 169 13.00 16.54 -8.50
N ALA A 170 11.84 16.84 -9.10
CA ALA A 170 10.66 17.24 -8.35
C ALA A 170 10.17 16.15 -7.37
N LEU A 171 10.21 14.88 -7.78
CA LEU A 171 9.83 13.75 -6.94
C LEU A 171 10.82 13.50 -5.79
N ILE A 172 12.12 13.64 -6.04
CA ILE A 172 13.16 13.55 -4.99
C ILE A 172 12.95 14.66 -3.96
N GLU A 173 12.71 15.89 -4.41
CA GLU A 173 12.41 17.02 -3.52
C GLU A 173 11.13 16.79 -2.70
N LEU A 174 10.06 16.33 -3.34
CA LEU A 174 8.82 15.97 -2.66
C LEU A 174 9.03 14.86 -1.61
N ASN A 175 9.85 13.85 -1.92
CA ASN A 175 10.17 12.79 -0.97
C ASN A 175 10.98 13.31 0.22
N ASN A 176 11.93 14.21 0.00
CA ASN A 176 12.68 14.86 1.08
C ASN A 176 11.74 15.72 1.95
N LYS A 177 10.90 16.54 1.32
CA LYS A 177 9.88 17.32 2.03
C LYS A 177 8.93 16.44 2.85
N ARG A 178 8.52 15.29 2.30
CA ARG A 178 7.71 14.31 3.04
C ARG A 178 8.46 13.80 4.28
N LYS A 179 9.76 13.44 4.15
CA LYS A 179 10.58 12.99 5.28
C LYS A 179 10.73 14.06 6.36
N ASP A 180 10.93 15.31 5.96
CA ASP A 180 11.05 16.42 6.90
C ASP A 180 9.74 16.68 7.66
N ILE A 181 8.60 16.60 6.97
CA ILE A 181 7.29 16.72 7.62
C ILE A 181 7.05 15.55 8.57
N GLU A 182 7.35 14.30 8.13
CA GLU A 182 7.26 13.10 8.97
C GLU A 182 8.08 13.27 10.26
N LYS A 183 9.34 13.70 10.13
CA LYS A 183 10.24 13.96 11.26
C LYS A 183 9.66 14.98 12.23
N LYS A 184 9.22 16.14 11.72
CA LYS A 184 8.61 17.21 12.55
C LYS A 184 7.41 16.70 13.33
N ILE A 185 6.51 15.94 12.67
CA ILE A 185 5.34 15.37 13.35
C ILE A 185 5.76 14.42 14.47
N LEU A 186 6.76 13.56 14.22
CA LEU A 186 7.25 12.61 15.23
C LEU A 186 7.94 13.31 16.39
N ASP A 187 8.69 14.38 16.13
CA ASP A 187 9.35 15.19 17.17
C ASP A 187 8.33 15.92 18.08
N GLU A 188 7.12 16.21 17.57
CA GLU A 188 6.02 16.84 18.33
C GLU A 188 5.21 15.84 19.18
N ILE A 189 5.37 14.53 18.96
CA ILE A 189 4.60 13.51 19.70
C ILE A 189 5.19 13.28 21.07
N ASP A 190 4.39 13.42 22.12
CA ASP A 190 4.75 13.06 23.49
C ASP A 190 4.62 11.54 23.69
N PHE A 191 5.67 10.81 23.32
CA PHE A 191 5.74 9.35 23.48
C PHE A 191 5.57 8.89 24.93
N LYS A 192 6.12 9.65 25.90
CA LYS A 192 6.02 9.31 27.32
C LYS A 192 4.58 9.40 27.84
N LYS A 193 3.81 10.37 27.35
CA LYS A 193 2.40 10.50 27.67
C LYS A 193 1.61 9.29 27.13
N ILE A 194 1.84 8.92 25.87
CA ILE A 194 1.17 7.75 25.24
C ILE A 194 1.52 6.46 26.00
N GLU A 195 2.77 6.28 26.42
CA GLU A 195 3.17 5.14 27.24
C GLU A 195 2.43 5.07 28.58
N LYS A 196 2.30 6.20 29.27
CA LYS A 196 1.59 6.29 30.56
C LYS A 196 0.11 5.95 30.46
N GLU A 197 -0.55 6.29 29.35
CA GLU A 197 -1.95 5.94 29.10
C GLU A 197 -2.15 4.43 28.94
N ASN A 198 -1.10 3.68 28.67
CA ASN A 198 -1.04 2.22 28.59
C ASN A 198 -2.19 1.57 27.77
N GLN A 199 -2.60 2.21 26.70
CA GLN A 199 -3.64 1.70 25.80
C GLN A 199 -3.20 0.40 25.11
N ASN A 200 -4.14 -0.50 24.86
CA ASN A 200 -3.91 -1.71 24.08
C ASN A 200 -3.77 -1.42 22.59
N VAL A 201 -4.58 -0.50 22.09
CA VAL A 201 -4.52 0.06 20.74
C VAL A 201 -4.33 1.56 20.86
N ILE A 202 -3.28 2.10 20.28
CA ILE A 202 -2.97 3.52 20.37
C ILE A 202 -3.81 4.28 19.36
N ILE A 203 -4.54 5.30 19.84
CA ILE A 203 -5.29 6.24 18.99
C ILE A 203 -4.65 7.62 19.12
N TYR A 204 -3.98 8.06 18.06
CA TYR A 204 -3.37 9.37 17.99
C TYR A 204 -4.16 10.30 17.08
N ILE A 205 -4.64 11.40 17.64
CA ILE A 205 -5.46 12.39 16.93
C ILE A 205 -4.65 13.68 16.77
N ASN A 206 -4.43 14.08 15.53
CA ASN A 206 -3.82 15.36 15.23
C ASN A 206 -4.48 15.95 13.97
N ARG A 207 -5.21 17.03 14.15
CA ARG A 207 -6.03 17.68 13.12
C ARG A 207 -5.21 18.32 11.98
N ASN A 208 -3.91 18.50 12.19
CA ASN A 208 -3.03 19.23 11.27
C ASN A 208 -2.20 18.31 10.36
N ILE A 209 -2.24 16.99 10.58
CA ILE A 209 -1.51 16.06 9.75
C ILE A 209 -2.22 15.90 8.39
N LYS A 210 -1.49 16.03 7.29
CA LYS A 210 -2.03 15.76 5.96
C LYS A 210 -2.47 14.30 5.82
N GLU A 211 -3.63 14.06 5.21
CA GLU A 211 -4.22 12.73 5.02
C GLU A 211 -3.21 11.71 4.43
N GLY A 212 -2.42 12.12 3.42
CA GLY A 212 -1.41 11.25 2.79
C GLY A 212 -0.27 10.79 3.72
N LEU A 213 -0.15 11.34 4.93
CA LEU A 213 0.93 11.04 5.89
C LEU A 213 0.47 10.22 7.09
N ILE A 214 -0.85 10.20 7.42
CA ILE A 214 -1.34 9.52 8.62
C ILE A 214 -0.97 8.02 8.64
N GLY A 215 -0.93 7.36 7.49
CA GLY A 215 -0.54 5.96 7.39
C GLY A 215 0.93 5.70 7.69
N ILE A 216 1.82 6.67 7.39
CA ILE A 216 3.24 6.59 7.73
C ILE A 216 3.41 6.78 9.23
N ILE A 217 2.77 7.80 9.80
CA ILE A 217 2.84 8.06 11.24
C ILE A 217 2.27 6.87 12.03
N ALA A 218 1.14 6.29 11.60
CA ALA A 218 0.59 5.09 12.24
C ALA A 218 1.58 3.90 12.20
N ALA A 219 2.33 3.73 11.11
CA ALA A 219 3.36 2.71 11.03
C ALA A 219 4.51 2.97 12.01
N ARG A 220 5.01 4.23 12.11
CA ARG A 220 6.07 4.59 13.05
C ARG A 220 5.66 4.38 14.52
N LEU A 221 4.43 4.81 14.87
CA LEU A 221 3.92 4.58 16.21
C LEU A 221 3.77 3.09 16.52
N LYS A 222 3.22 2.31 15.57
CA LYS A 222 3.12 0.85 15.71
C LYS A 222 4.51 0.20 15.91
N ASP A 223 5.52 0.62 15.14
CA ASP A 223 6.88 0.06 15.25
C ASP A 223 7.54 0.42 16.59
N TYR A 224 7.32 1.65 17.08
CA TYR A 224 7.88 2.11 18.35
C TYR A 224 7.24 1.40 19.56
N PHE A 225 5.91 1.33 19.60
CA PHE A 225 5.17 0.79 20.75
C PHE A 225 4.94 -0.73 20.69
N GLY A 226 5.16 -1.37 19.53
CA GLY A 226 4.83 -2.79 19.33
C GLY A 226 3.33 -3.10 19.44
N LYS A 227 2.47 -2.08 19.33
CA LYS A 227 1.01 -2.16 19.49
C LYS A 227 0.31 -1.69 18.22
N PRO A 228 -0.93 -2.15 17.93
CA PRO A 228 -1.73 -1.56 16.87
C PRO A 228 -1.94 -0.06 17.11
N CYS A 229 -1.82 0.73 16.03
CA CYS A 229 -1.93 2.18 16.09
C CYS A 229 -2.88 2.71 15.03
N ILE A 230 -3.69 3.69 15.41
CA ILE A 230 -4.62 4.43 14.56
C ILE A 230 -4.26 5.90 14.64
N VAL A 231 -4.00 6.51 13.51
CA VAL A 231 -3.79 7.97 13.41
C VAL A 231 -4.99 8.59 12.72
N ILE A 232 -5.56 9.59 13.35
CA ILE A 232 -6.77 10.30 12.89
C ILE A 232 -6.43 11.76 12.62
N THR A 233 -6.83 12.26 11.46
CA THR A 233 -6.72 13.67 11.09
C THR A 233 -8.05 14.23 10.60
N LYS A 234 -8.19 15.55 10.66
CA LYS A 234 -9.35 16.24 10.11
C LYS A 234 -9.13 16.49 8.61
N SER A 235 -10.13 16.16 7.81
CA SER A 235 -10.17 16.44 6.38
C SER A 235 -11.53 17.04 6.06
N ASP A 236 -11.56 18.33 5.81
CA ASP A 236 -12.80 19.13 5.68
C ASP A 236 -13.74 18.95 6.88
N ASN A 237 -14.95 18.43 6.65
CA ASN A 237 -15.97 18.21 7.68
C ASN A 237 -15.98 16.80 8.29
N ILE A 238 -15.02 15.95 7.91
CA ILE A 238 -14.92 14.56 8.37
C ILE A 238 -13.53 14.26 8.89
N TYR A 239 -13.39 13.16 9.61
CA TYR A 239 -12.11 12.68 10.05
C TYR A 239 -11.67 11.46 9.21
N LYS A 240 -10.43 11.48 8.78
CA LYS A 240 -9.77 10.37 8.09
C LYS A 240 -8.83 9.67 9.04
N ALA A 241 -8.86 8.36 9.01
CA ALA A 241 -8.04 7.52 9.85
C ALA A 241 -7.23 6.52 9.04
N SER A 242 -6.03 6.26 9.50
CA SER A 242 -5.20 5.15 9.01
C SER A 242 -4.72 4.31 10.18
N ALA A 243 -4.93 3.02 10.08
CA ALA A 243 -4.58 2.04 11.08
C ALA A 243 -3.42 1.15 10.60
N ARG A 244 -2.54 0.80 11.52
CA ARG A 244 -1.48 -0.20 11.34
C ARG A 244 -1.52 -1.17 12.50
N SER A 245 -1.41 -2.45 12.22
CA SER A 245 -1.57 -3.52 13.21
C SER A 245 -0.34 -4.42 13.32
N THR A 246 -0.31 -5.19 14.41
CA THR A 246 0.63 -6.29 14.63
C THR A 246 0.03 -7.59 14.11
N ASN A 247 0.85 -8.62 13.94
CA ASN A 247 0.41 -9.93 13.41
C ASN A 247 -0.71 -10.59 14.24
N ASN A 248 -0.82 -10.21 15.51
CA ASN A 248 -1.76 -10.82 16.45
C ASN A 248 -3.16 -10.18 16.42
N TYR A 249 -3.37 -9.13 15.62
CA TYR A 249 -4.65 -8.42 15.58
C TYR A 249 -5.04 -8.00 14.17
N ASN A 250 -6.07 -8.64 13.62
CA ASN A 250 -6.57 -8.34 12.27
C ASN A 250 -7.38 -7.05 12.25
N ILE A 251 -6.74 -5.95 11.84
CA ILE A 251 -7.37 -4.64 11.79
C ILE A 251 -8.42 -4.52 10.67
N GLY A 252 -8.27 -5.26 9.57
CA GLY A 252 -9.24 -5.27 8.47
C GLY A 252 -10.59 -5.82 8.92
N ASN A 253 -10.59 -6.92 9.68
CA ASN A 253 -11.80 -7.48 10.26
C ASN A 253 -12.45 -6.54 11.27
N LEU A 254 -11.64 -5.81 12.06
CA LEU A 254 -12.17 -4.78 12.95
C LEU A 254 -12.94 -3.71 12.16
N ILE A 255 -12.33 -3.17 11.09
CA ILE A 255 -12.96 -2.12 10.28
C ILE A 255 -14.30 -2.58 9.71
N LYS A 256 -14.40 -3.85 9.29
CA LYS A 256 -15.67 -4.42 8.85
C LYS A 256 -16.73 -4.39 9.97
N VAL A 257 -16.37 -4.85 11.16
CA VAL A 257 -17.28 -4.84 12.33
C VAL A 257 -17.71 -3.41 12.71
N LEU A 258 -16.78 -2.44 12.64
CA LEU A 258 -17.09 -1.04 12.91
C LEU A 258 -18.04 -0.44 11.88
N SER A 259 -17.91 -0.83 10.61
CA SER A 259 -18.82 -0.45 9.53
C SER A 259 -20.21 -1.04 9.73
N ASP A 260 -20.29 -2.34 10.04
CA ASP A 260 -21.56 -3.03 10.30
C ASP A 260 -22.32 -2.44 11.51
N LYS A 261 -21.59 -1.87 12.46
CA LYS A 261 -22.14 -1.16 13.65
C LYS A 261 -22.40 0.32 13.44
N ASN A 262 -22.17 0.87 12.23
CA ASN A 262 -22.29 2.29 11.93
C ASN A 262 -21.43 3.21 12.83
N ILE A 263 -20.31 2.70 13.37
CA ILE A 263 -19.36 3.50 14.16
C ILE A 263 -18.48 4.33 13.22
N ILE A 264 -18.20 3.80 12.03
CA ILE A 264 -17.47 4.49 10.96
C ILE A 264 -18.35 4.65 9.73
N GLU A 265 -18.07 5.68 8.91
CA GLU A 265 -18.85 5.98 7.70
C GLU A 265 -18.46 5.06 6.52
N LYS A 266 -17.16 4.95 6.27
CA LYS A 266 -16.58 4.13 5.20
C LYS A 266 -15.24 3.60 5.70
N GLY A 267 -14.89 2.39 5.29
CA GLY A 267 -13.57 1.86 5.63
C GLY A 267 -13.28 0.57 4.89
N GLY A 268 -11.99 0.24 4.88
CA GLY A 268 -11.51 -1.01 4.31
C GLY A 268 -10.04 -1.21 4.63
N GLY A 269 -9.56 -2.42 4.40
CA GLY A 269 -8.17 -2.75 4.65
C GLY A 269 -7.90 -4.23 4.62
N HIS A 270 -6.71 -4.57 5.06
CA HIS A 270 -6.17 -5.92 5.18
C HIS A 270 -5.79 -6.21 6.63
N ASN A 271 -5.25 -7.38 6.89
CA ASN A 271 -4.91 -7.82 8.24
C ASN A 271 -4.07 -6.81 9.03
N LEU A 272 -3.09 -6.17 8.40
CA LEU A 272 -2.09 -5.32 9.06
C LEU A 272 -2.27 -3.82 8.80
N ALA A 273 -3.14 -3.43 7.87
CA ALA A 273 -3.32 -2.03 7.49
C ALA A 273 -4.75 -1.78 7.05
N ALA A 274 -5.32 -0.67 7.50
CA ALA A 274 -6.65 -0.25 7.12
C ALA A 274 -6.77 1.28 7.08
N GLY A 275 -7.80 1.77 6.39
CA GLY A 275 -8.17 3.17 6.37
C GLY A 275 -9.68 3.31 6.53
N PHE A 276 -10.12 4.40 7.16
CA PHE A 276 -11.54 4.64 7.33
C PHE A 276 -11.86 6.13 7.51
N THR A 277 -13.14 6.43 7.40
CA THR A 277 -13.70 7.77 7.64
C THR A 277 -14.65 7.70 8.84
N ILE A 278 -14.58 8.69 9.71
CA ILE A 278 -15.36 8.72 10.95
C ILE A 278 -15.83 10.14 11.26
N LYS A 279 -17.03 10.27 11.87
CA LYS A 279 -17.49 11.53 12.44
C LYS A 279 -16.82 11.81 13.79
N GLU A 280 -16.64 13.07 14.12
CA GLU A 280 -16.02 13.50 15.39
C GLU A 280 -16.71 12.88 16.62
N GLU A 281 -18.03 12.90 16.63
CA GLU A 281 -18.89 12.37 17.71
C GLU A 281 -18.66 10.88 17.99
N ASN A 282 -18.25 10.12 16.98
CA ASN A 282 -18.04 8.66 17.08
C ASN A 282 -16.62 8.27 17.53
N ILE A 283 -15.67 9.21 17.64
CA ILE A 283 -14.27 8.90 17.99
C ILE A 283 -14.17 8.26 19.39
N SER A 284 -14.92 8.77 20.37
CA SER A 284 -14.95 8.21 21.72
C SER A 284 -15.55 6.79 21.75
N THR A 285 -16.59 6.54 20.95
CA THR A 285 -17.21 5.22 20.81
C THR A 285 -16.25 4.24 20.14
N LEU A 286 -15.53 4.69 19.12
CA LEU A 286 -14.47 3.93 18.45
C LEU A 286 -13.41 3.47 19.45
N ASP A 287 -12.88 4.40 20.26
CA ASP A 287 -11.83 4.08 21.23
C ASP A 287 -12.29 2.99 22.22
N LYS A 288 -13.41 3.20 22.90
CA LYS A 288 -13.97 2.23 23.84
C LYS A 288 -14.18 0.85 23.19
N PHE A 289 -14.70 0.84 21.97
CA PHE A 289 -14.97 -0.41 21.27
C PHE A 289 -13.66 -1.16 20.94
N ILE A 290 -12.65 -0.46 20.40
CA ILE A 290 -11.39 -1.06 19.97
C ILE A 290 -10.60 -1.61 21.16
N GLN A 291 -10.52 -0.88 22.27
CA GLN A 291 -9.81 -1.36 23.47
C GLN A 291 -10.42 -2.68 23.97
N LYS A 292 -11.74 -2.77 24.00
CA LYS A 292 -12.47 -3.99 24.41
C LYS A 292 -12.29 -5.13 23.41
N ASP A 293 -12.40 -4.85 22.11
CA ASP A 293 -12.28 -5.87 21.05
C ASP A 293 -10.86 -6.45 21.03
N TYR A 294 -9.84 -5.61 21.16
CA TYR A 294 -8.45 -6.05 21.23
C TYR A 294 -8.23 -6.96 22.43
N PHE A 295 -8.64 -6.55 23.63
CA PHE A 295 -8.50 -7.35 24.85
C PHE A 295 -9.16 -8.73 24.69
N ASN A 296 -10.38 -8.79 24.18
CA ASN A 296 -11.11 -10.05 24.01
C ASN A 296 -10.44 -11.01 23.03
N LYS A 297 -9.80 -10.47 21.97
CA LYS A 297 -9.19 -11.29 20.92
C LYS A 297 -7.75 -11.71 21.24
N THR A 298 -7.03 -10.93 22.06
CA THR A 298 -5.59 -11.14 22.26
C THR A 298 -5.24 -11.67 23.65
N SER A 299 -6.12 -11.55 24.64
CA SER A 299 -5.86 -12.01 26.01
C SER A 299 -5.51 -13.48 26.15
N LYS A 300 -5.83 -14.31 25.15
CA LYS A 300 -5.53 -15.75 25.12
C LYS A 300 -4.38 -16.12 24.19
N LEU A 301 -3.78 -15.14 23.51
CA LEU A 301 -2.69 -15.41 22.57
C LEU A 301 -1.37 -15.53 23.32
N ILE A 302 -0.68 -16.64 23.13
CA ILE A 302 0.70 -16.83 23.56
C ILE A 302 1.58 -16.13 22.51
N SER A 303 2.50 -15.28 22.95
CA SER A 303 3.49 -14.70 22.04
C SER A 303 4.35 -15.82 21.44
N SER A 304 4.33 -15.96 20.13
CA SER A 304 5.17 -16.90 19.41
C SER A 304 6.12 -16.15 18.48
N PHE A 305 7.36 -16.61 18.44
CA PHE A 305 8.32 -16.19 17.41
C PHE A 305 8.31 -17.25 16.31
N ASN A 306 8.11 -16.81 15.07
CA ASN A 306 8.26 -17.65 13.90
C ASN A 306 9.67 -17.48 13.34
N TYR A 307 10.31 -18.58 12.96
CA TYR A 307 11.59 -18.59 12.27
C TYR A 307 11.47 -19.44 11.01
N ASP A 308 12.17 -19.03 9.96
CA ASP A 308 12.09 -19.70 8.65
C ASP A 308 12.94 -20.97 8.62
N ALA A 309 14.04 -21.01 9.38
CA ALA A 309 14.93 -22.16 9.45
C ALA A 309 15.75 -22.20 10.74
N ILE A 310 16.15 -23.40 11.13
CA ILE A 310 17.19 -23.63 12.14
C ILE A 310 18.48 -23.92 11.40
N LEU A 311 19.51 -23.11 11.64
CA LEU A 311 20.85 -23.33 11.09
C LEU A 311 21.75 -23.95 12.15
N SER A 312 22.53 -24.96 11.78
CA SER A 312 23.61 -25.47 12.60
C SER A 312 24.82 -24.52 12.54
N SER A 313 25.70 -24.55 13.56
CA SER A 313 26.94 -23.76 13.55
C SER A 313 27.87 -24.04 12.37
N SER A 314 27.72 -25.19 11.74
CA SER A 314 28.47 -25.57 10.52
C SER A 314 27.84 -25.03 9.21
N ALA A 315 26.69 -24.37 9.28
CA ALA A 315 26.00 -23.80 8.12
C ALA A 315 26.24 -22.28 7.95
N VAL A 316 27.12 -21.70 8.79
CA VAL A 316 27.50 -20.27 8.77
C VAL A 316 28.90 -20.12 8.18
#